data_4932fcf58eef505faef3761477761bc0
#
_entry.id   4932fcf58eef505faef3761477761bc0
#
_cell.length_a   1.000
_cell.length_b   1.000
_cell.length_c   1.000
_cell.angle_alpha   90.00
_cell.angle_beta   90.00
_cell.angle_gamma   90.00
#
_symmetry.space_group_name_H-M   'P 1'
#
loop_
_entity.id
_entity.type
_entity.pdbx_description
1 polymer ?
#
loop_
_entity_poly.entity_id
_entity_poly.type
_entity_poly.pdbx_seq_one_letter_code
_entity_poly.pdbx_strand_id
1 'polypeptide(L)'
;MAEPEAILKFWLDDVGPRRWYAQNSGLDATIRERFQGAWESALQGRFALWLAYPSGALAYCILLDQFSRNMFRGNAKAFSVDKFALAAAKSSIHQKWDLRIDEPARQFFYLPLMHSENLSDQDRCVRLIKTRLQHSNEDHLTHAKEHRDVIRAFGRFPSRNLALGRACTTPESEFIQAGEPLAPASSLQAVG
;
A
#
# COMPACT_ATOMS: atom_id res chain seq x y z
N MET A 1 -5.23 22.87 7.04
CA MET A 1 -5.43 21.84 5.98
C MET A 1 -4.22 20.92 6.07
N ALA A 2 -4.35 19.62 5.90
CA ALA A 2 -3.16 18.75 5.93
C ALA A 2 -2.28 19.07 4.72
N GLU A 3 -0.97 19.19 4.97
CA GLU A 3 0.03 19.42 3.94
C GLU A 3 0.75 18.10 3.63
N PRO A 4 1.18 17.85 2.38
CA PRO A 4 1.90 16.63 2.01
C PRO A 4 3.12 16.37 2.88
N GLU A 5 3.84 17.42 3.24
CA GLU A 5 5.04 17.37 4.06
C GLU A 5 4.78 16.78 5.44
N ALA A 6 3.61 17.03 6.02
CA ALA A 6 3.23 16.46 7.32
C ALA A 6 3.07 14.95 7.27
N ILE A 7 2.51 14.43 6.15
CA ILE A 7 2.36 12.99 5.91
C ILE A 7 3.72 12.35 5.66
N LEU A 8 4.53 12.98 4.79
CA LEU A 8 5.86 12.46 4.45
C LEU A 8 6.76 12.43 5.66
N LYS A 9 6.86 13.55 6.40
CA LYS A 9 7.65 13.63 7.63
C LYS A 9 7.22 12.56 8.63
N PHE A 10 5.91 12.43 8.88
CA PHE A 10 5.41 11.44 9.83
C PHE A 10 5.75 10.01 9.40
N TRP A 11 5.48 9.66 8.13
CA TRP A 11 5.65 8.29 7.68
C TRP A 11 7.11 7.90 7.42
N LEU A 12 7.86 8.77 6.77
CA LEU A 12 9.22 8.46 6.36
C LEU A 12 10.23 8.67 7.49
N ASP A 13 10.08 9.71 8.31
CA ASP A 13 11.04 10.09 9.34
C ASP A 13 10.61 9.62 10.73
N ASP A 14 9.41 10.00 11.20
CA ASP A 14 8.97 9.73 12.59
C ASP A 14 8.65 8.23 12.79
N VAL A 15 7.98 7.57 11.81
CA VAL A 15 7.69 6.14 11.82
C VAL A 15 8.89 5.34 11.31
N GLY A 16 9.33 5.61 10.10
CA GLY A 16 10.50 5.02 9.46
C GLY A 16 10.34 3.57 9.02
N PRO A 17 11.31 3.06 8.22
CA PRO A 17 11.22 1.77 7.55
C PRO A 17 10.97 0.57 8.48
N ARG A 18 11.56 0.60 9.68
CA ARG A 18 11.42 -0.49 10.66
C ARG A 18 9.99 -0.72 11.15
N ARG A 19 9.12 0.28 11.03
CA ARG A 19 7.75 0.22 11.57
C ARG A 19 6.65 0.30 10.52
N TRP A 20 6.97 0.53 9.23
CA TRP A 20 5.96 0.69 8.19
C TRP A 20 4.99 -0.50 8.09
N TYR A 21 5.49 -1.71 8.31
CA TYR A 21 4.72 -2.94 8.17
C TYR A 21 4.39 -3.62 9.51
N ALA A 22 4.82 -3.02 10.62
CA ALA A 22 4.53 -3.57 11.94
C ALA A 22 3.03 -3.41 12.29
N GLN A 23 2.43 -4.46 12.81
CA GLN A 23 1.11 -4.36 13.42
C GLN A 23 1.24 -3.72 14.80
N ASN A 24 0.79 -2.46 14.94
CA ASN A 24 0.90 -1.69 16.17
C ASN A 24 -0.36 -0.85 16.37
N SER A 25 -1.18 -1.24 17.34
CA SER A 25 -2.44 -0.54 17.65
C SER A 25 -2.24 0.91 18.09
N GLY A 26 -1.13 1.24 18.74
CA GLY A 26 -0.79 2.62 19.13
C GLY A 26 -0.47 3.47 17.89
N LEU A 27 0.28 2.92 16.94
CA LEU A 27 0.54 3.58 15.66
C LEU A 27 -0.76 3.76 14.86
N ASP A 28 -1.61 2.72 14.80
CA ASP A 28 -2.91 2.78 14.12
C ASP A 28 -3.82 3.87 14.72
N ALA A 29 -3.84 4.01 16.06
CA ALA A 29 -4.58 5.06 16.75
C ALA A 29 -4.01 6.45 16.44
N THR A 30 -2.70 6.62 16.47
CA THR A 30 -2.02 7.88 16.14
C THR A 30 -2.30 8.32 14.70
N ILE A 31 -2.24 7.37 13.74
CA ILE A 31 -2.56 7.66 12.33
C ILE A 31 -4.02 8.09 12.20
N ARG A 32 -4.94 7.42 12.89
CA ARG A 32 -6.36 7.77 12.85
C ARG A 32 -6.59 9.18 13.41
N GLU A 33 -6.07 9.47 14.58
CA GLU A 33 -6.22 10.77 15.22
C GLU A 33 -5.67 11.92 14.35
N ARG A 34 -4.49 11.74 13.77
CA ARG A 34 -3.81 12.82 13.04
C ARG A 34 -4.29 12.98 11.61
N PHE A 35 -4.67 11.91 10.92
CA PHE A 35 -4.82 11.93 9.46
C PHE A 35 -6.19 11.50 8.94
N GLN A 36 -7.15 11.09 9.79
CA GLN A 36 -8.49 10.73 9.33
C GLN A 36 -9.17 11.91 8.62
N GLY A 37 -9.06 13.13 9.14
CA GLY A 37 -9.63 14.32 8.49
C GLY A 37 -8.99 14.63 7.13
N ALA A 38 -7.70 14.35 6.97
CA ALA A 38 -7.02 14.44 5.67
C ALA A 38 -7.53 13.36 4.70
N TRP A 39 -7.68 12.14 5.18
CA TRP A 39 -8.23 11.04 4.40
C TRP A 39 -9.65 11.35 3.88
N GLU A 40 -10.52 11.89 4.74
CA GLU A 40 -11.88 12.32 4.37
C GLU A 40 -11.86 13.47 3.36
N SER A 41 -10.92 14.42 3.50
CA SER A 41 -10.72 15.51 2.55
C SER A 41 -10.25 15.02 1.18
N ALA A 42 -9.39 13.99 1.14
CA ALA A 42 -8.93 13.36 -0.10
C ALA A 42 -10.11 12.73 -0.88
N LEU A 43 -11.05 12.08 -0.18
CA LEU A 43 -12.27 11.53 -0.79
C LEU A 43 -13.17 12.61 -1.42
N GLN A 44 -13.12 13.83 -0.89
CA GLN A 44 -13.84 14.99 -1.43
C GLN A 44 -13.09 15.67 -2.59
N GLY A 45 -11.95 15.11 -3.03
CA GLY A 45 -11.13 15.66 -4.10
C GLY A 45 -10.34 16.93 -3.74
N ARG A 46 -10.25 17.28 -2.45
CA ARG A 46 -9.60 18.53 -1.99
C ARG A 46 -8.09 18.57 -2.21
N PHE A 47 -7.47 17.42 -2.51
CA PHE A 47 -6.02 17.30 -2.71
C PHE A 47 -5.62 17.10 -4.16
N ALA A 48 -6.43 17.57 -5.10
CA ALA A 48 -6.10 17.48 -6.53
C ALA A 48 -4.75 18.12 -6.89
N LEU A 49 -4.37 19.20 -6.22
CA LEU A 49 -3.08 19.88 -6.43
C LEU A 49 -1.88 19.02 -6.00
N TRP A 50 -2.05 18.10 -5.04
CA TRP A 50 -0.97 17.18 -4.65
C TRP A 50 -0.56 16.25 -5.80
N LEU A 51 -1.50 15.96 -6.69
CA LEU A 51 -1.27 15.12 -7.87
C LEU A 51 -0.57 15.85 -9.01
N ALA A 52 -0.13 17.09 -8.81
CA ALA A 52 0.58 17.88 -9.81
C ALA A 52 2.12 17.81 -9.68
N TYR A 53 2.64 17.15 -8.63
CA TYR A 53 4.09 17.05 -8.37
C TYR A 53 4.45 15.77 -7.57
N PRO A 54 5.73 15.30 -7.66
CA PRO A 54 6.13 13.98 -7.14
C PRO A 54 5.89 13.77 -5.65
N SER A 55 6.31 14.69 -4.78
CA SER A 55 6.18 14.53 -3.34
C SER A 55 4.72 14.60 -2.87
N GLY A 56 3.91 15.46 -3.47
CA GLY A 56 2.48 15.50 -3.21
C GLY A 56 1.77 14.20 -3.62
N ALA A 57 2.09 13.67 -4.80
CA ALA A 57 1.54 12.39 -5.26
C ALA A 57 1.99 11.22 -4.36
N LEU A 58 3.23 11.24 -3.86
CA LEU A 58 3.72 10.25 -2.89
C LEU A 58 2.92 10.31 -1.58
N ALA A 59 2.74 11.51 -1.02
CA ALA A 59 1.94 11.71 0.19
C ALA A 59 0.50 11.22 0.00
N TYR A 60 -0.09 11.47 -1.16
CA TYR A 60 -1.43 11.00 -1.52
C TYR A 60 -1.51 9.45 -1.56
N CYS A 61 -0.52 8.80 -2.17
CA CYS A 61 -0.43 7.34 -2.17
C CYS A 61 -0.29 6.77 -0.75
N ILE A 62 0.58 7.34 0.08
CA ILE A 62 0.75 6.91 1.48
C ILE A 62 -0.56 7.09 2.26
N LEU A 63 -1.21 8.24 2.15
CA LEU A 63 -2.47 8.55 2.83
C LEU A 63 -3.57 7.55 2.48
N LEU A 64 -3.76 7.25 1.20
CA LEU A 64 -4.88 6.43 0.74
C LEU A 64 -4.58 4.93 0.72
N ASP A 65 -3.33 4.52 0.53
CA ASP A 65 -2.98 3.11 0.53
C ASP A 65 -2.55 2.63 1.93
N GLN A 66 -1.56 3.27 2.55
CA GLN A 66 -0.99 2.81 3.81
C GLN A 66 -1.86 3.21 5.00
N PHE A 67 -2.19 4.49 5.15
CA PHE A 67 -2.95 4.96 6.32
C PHE A 67 -4.36 4.40 6.38
N SER A 68 -5.01 4.15 5.23
CA SER A 68 -6.31 3.47 5.19
C SER A 68 -6.24 2.10 5.85
N ARG A 69 -5.19 1.33 5.56
CA ARG A 69 -4.99 -0.01 6.12
C ARG A 69 -4.70 0.03 7.63
N ASN A 70 -3.97 1.03 8.10
CA ASN A 70 -3.75 1.22 9.53
C ASN A 70 -5.03 1.67 10.25
N MET A 71 -5.69 2.72 9.75
CA MET A 71 -6.87 3.30 10.41
C MET A 71 -8.07 2.36 10.48
N PHE A 72 -8.26 1.54 9.46
CA PHE A 72 -9.47 0.74 9.28
C PHE A 72 -9.18 -0.77 9.17
N ARG A 73 -8.16 -1.23 9.88
CA ARG A 73 -7.73 -2.63 9.88
C ARG A 73 -8.90 -3.58 10.14
N GLY A 74 -9.06 -4.60 9.29
CA GLY A 74 -10.16 -5.57 9.38
C GLY A 74 -11.53 -5.07 8.89
N ASN A 75 -11.61 -3.87 8.34
CA ASN A 75 -12.86 -3.27 7.85
C ASN A 75 -12.79 -2.98 6.35
N ALA A 76 -13.93 -3.10 5.65
CA ALA A 76 -14.06 -2.77 4.23
C ALA A 76 -13.56 -1.35 3.88
N LYS A 77 -13.66 -0.41 4.83
CA LYS A 77 -13.22 0.98 4.66
C LYS A 77 -11.72 1.07 4.35
N ALA A 78 -10.90 0.10 4.82
CA ALA A 78 -9.48 0.03 4.52
C ALA A 78 -9.17 -0.05 3.02
N PHE A 79 -10.08 -0.63 2.24
CA PHE A 79 -9.93 -0.88 0.80
C PHE A 79 -10.75 0.07 -0.08
N SER A 80 -11.63 0.88 0.52
CA SER A 80 -12.62 1.71 -0.19
C SER A 80 -11.99 2.76 -1.11
N VAL A 81 -10.73 3.12 -0.85
CA VAL A 81 -9.97 4.16 -1.56
C VAL A 81 -8.85 3.60 -2.46
N ASP A 82 -8.67 2.30 -2.52
CA ASP A 82 -7.60 1.65 -3.30
C ASP A 82 -7.58 2.13 -4.77
N LYS A 83 -8.75 2.33 -5.38
CA LYS A 83 -8.87 2.84 -6.76
C LYS A 83 -8.23 4.22 -6.96
N PHE A 84 -8.28 5.10 -5.96
CA PHE A 84 -7.71 6.44 -6.04
C PHE A 84 -6.19 6.40 -5.85
N ALA A 85 -5.70 5.62 -4.88
CA ALA A 85 -4.27 5.38 -4.67
C ALA A 85 -3.65 4.74 -5.93
N LEU A 86 -4.30 3.75 -6.51
CA LEU A 86 -3.85 3.06 -7.72
C LEU A 86 -3.78 4.01 -8.92
N ALA A 87 -4.80 4.86 -9.12
CA ALA A 87 -4.82 5.84 -10.21
C ALA A 87 -3.68 6.86 -10.06
N ALA A 88 -3.47 7.39 -8.86
CA ALA A 88 -2.38 8.32 -8.56
C ALA A 88 -1.01 7.66 -8.80
N ALA A 89 -0.81 6.43 -8.32
CA ALA A 89 0.41 5.67 -8.53
C ALA A 89 0.70 5.43 -10.02
N LYS A 90 -0.30 4.98 -10.79
CA LYS A 90 -0.17 4.75 -12.25
C LYS A 90 0.21 6.02 -13.00
N SER A 91 -0.42 7.15 -12.66
CA SER A 91 -0.11 8.45 -13.24
C SER A 91 1.32 8.88 -12.91
N SER A 92 1.72 8.80 -11.65
CA SER A 92 3.07 9.15 -11.19
C SER A 92 4.16 8.32 -11.87
N ILE A 93 3.95 7.01 -11.98
CA ILE A 93 4.86 6.09 -12.67
C ILE A 93 4.94 6.41 -14.17
N HIS A 94 3.83 6.75 -14.81
CA HIS A 94 3.81 7.17 -16.21
C HIS A 94 4.64 8.42 -16.44
N GLN A 95 4.56 9.39 -15.53
CA GLN A 95 5.34 10.63 -15.54
C GLN A 95 6.78 10.45 -15.04
N LYS A 96 7.20 9.23 -14.68
CA LYS A 96 8.52 8.91 -14.10
C LYS A 96 8.82 9.66 -12.79
N TRP A 97 7.80 10.05 -12.06
CA TRP A 97 7.95 10.73 -10.78
C TRP A 97 8.48 9.81 -9.68
N ASP A 98 8.20 8.51 -9.78
CA ASP A 98 8.79 7.50 -8.92
C ASP A 98 10.32 7.54 -8.95
N LEU A 99 10.92 7.84 -10.10
CA LEU A 99 12.38 7.97 -10.25
C LEU A 99 12.96 9.27 -9.68
N ARG A 100 12.10 10.19 -9.26
CA ARG A 100 12.47 11.45 -8.58
C ARG A 100 12.36 11.36 -7.06
N ILE A 101 11.96 10.22 -6.54
CA ILE A 101 11.88 9.91 -5.12
C ILE A 101 12.93 8.83 -4.82
N ASP A 102 13.73 9.05 -3.79
CA ASP A 102 14.77 8.12 -3.38
C ASP A 102 14.20 6.85 -2.69
N GLU A 103 14.97 5.78 -2.72
CA GLU A 103 14.69 4.60 -1.93
C GLU A 103 14.98 4.88 -0.45
N PRO A 104 14.23 4.27 0.49
CA PRO A 104 13.18 3.29 0.26
C PRO A 104 11.79 3.90 0.02
N ALA A 105 11.60 5.23 0.05
CA ALA A 105 10.29 5.87 -0.07
C ALA A 105 9.60 5.62 -1.42
N ARG A 106 10.37 5.43 -2.48
CA ARG A 106 9.88 5.14 -3.84
C ARG A 106 8.89 3.98 -3.90
N GLN A 107 9.05 2.98 -3.04
CA GLN A 107 8.17 1.79 -3.00
C GLN A 107 6.70 2.13 -2.85
N PHE A 108 6.34 3.23 -2.16
CA PHE A 108 4.95 3.61 -1.95
C PHE A 108 4.20 4.01 -3.23
N PHE A 109 4.88 4.19 -4.34
CA PHE A 109 4.26 4.25 -5.67
C PHE A 109 3.94 2.86 -6.25
N TYR A 110 4.58 1.79 -5.76
CA TYR A 110 4.38 0.44 -6.28
C TYR A 110 3.40 -0.38 -5.44
N LEU A 111 3.26 -0.07 -4.14
CA LEU A 111 2.35 -0.78 -3.25
C LEU A 111 0.88 -0.72 -3.69
N PRO A 112 0.33 0.40 -4.22
CA PRO A 112 -1.04 0.39 -4.76
C PRO A 112 -1.25 -0.60 -5.92
N LEU A 113 -0.21 -0.89 -6.73
CA LEU A 113 -0.27 -1.92 -7.75
C LEU A 113 -0.23 -3.32 -7.13
N MET A 114 0.62 -3.52 -6.11
CA MET A 114 0.71 -4.78 -5.35
C MET A 114 -0.61 -5.13 -4.66
N HIS A 115 -1.36 -4.11 -4.24
CA HIS A 115 -2.66 -4.27 -3.58
C HIS A 115 -3.84 -4.39 -4.55
N SER A 116 -3.62 -4.25 -5.85
CA SER A 116 -4.66 -4.39 -6.88
C SER A 116 -5.05 -5.85 -7.10
N GLU A 117 -6.36 -6.13 -7.20
CA GLU A 117 -6.87 -7.46 -7.58
C GLU A 117 -6.89 -7.65 -9.12
N ASN A 118 -6.02 -6.95 -9.84
CA ASN A 118 -5.85 -7.04 -11.29
C ASN A 118 -4.47 -7.61 -11.64
N LEU A 119 -4.42 -8.71 -12.38
CA LEU A 119 -3.17 -9.42 -12.69
C LEU A 119 -2.18 -8.54 -13.49
N SER A 120 -2.66 -7.67 -14.38
CA SER A 120 -1.78 -6.77 -15.14
C SER A 120 -1.08 -5.75 -14.24
N ASP A 121 -1.75 -5.29 -13.17
CA ASP A 121 -1.16 -4.42 -12.16
C ASP A 121 -0.11 -5.17 -11.33
N GLN A 122 -0.39 -6.40 -10.97
CA GLN A 122 0.54 -7.28 -10.26
C GLN A 122 1.81 -7.55 -11.07
N ASP A 123 1.68 -7.93 -12.34
CA ASP A 123 2.83 -8.15 -13.22
C ASP A 123 3.64 -6.87 -13.44
N ARG A 124 2.96 -5.71 -13.53
CA ARG A 124 3.60 -4.40 -13.59
C ARG A 124 4.37 -4.09 -12.31
N CYS A 125 3.78 -4.38 -11.14
CA CYS A 125 4.41 -4.19 -9.83
C CYS A 125 5.71 -4.98 -9.73
N VAL A 126 5.67 -6.29 -9.99
CA VAL A 126 6.85 -7.17 -9.98
C VAL A 126 7.97 -6.63 -10.88
N ARG A 127 7.62 -6.20 -12.10
CA ARG A 127 8.60 -5.62 -13.02
C ARG A 127 9.22 -4.32 -12.49
N LEU A 128 8.40 -3.42 -11.94
CA LEU A 128 8.87 -2.12 -11.42
C LEU A 128 9.78 -2.31 -10.21
N ILE A 129 9.42 -3.15 -9.27
CA ILE A 129 10.25 -3.48 -8.11
C ILE A 129 11.58 -4.07 -8.58
N LYS A 130 11.56 -5.07 -9.46
CA LYS A 130 12.78 -5.69 -9.99
C LYS A 130 13.72 -4.69 -10.67
N THR A 131 13.17 -3.68 -11.36
CA THR A 131 13.97 -2.78 -12.19
C THR A 131 14.27 -1.42 -11.57
N ARG A 132 13.53 -1.01 -10.53
CA ARG A 132 13.59 0.35 -9.99
C ARG A 132 13.81 0.44 -8.48
N LEU A 133 13.79 -0.70 -7.73
CA LEU A 133 14.22 -0.77 -6.34
C LEU A 133 15.49 -1.60 -6.28
N GLN A 134 16.65 -0.93 -6.22
CA GLN A 134 17.94 -1.62 -6.30
C GLN A 134 18.50 -1.99 -4.91
N HIS A 135 18.20 -1.20 -3.88
CA HIS A 135 18.80 -1.35 -2.54
C HIS A 135 17.91 -2.11 -1.54
N SER A 136 16.64 -2.31 -1.84
CA SER A 136 15.67 -3.01 -0.97
C SER A 136 14.92 -4.11 -1.72
N ASN A 137 15.59 -4.79 -2.65
CA ASN A 137 14.95 -5.52 -3.74
C ASN A 137 14.42 -6.91 -3.35
N GLU A 138 15.17 -7.72 -2.58
CA GLU A 138 14.86 -9.16 -2.47
C GLU A 138 13.55 -9.43 -1.76
N ASP A 139 13.32 -8.84 -0.59
CA ASP A 139 12.10 -9.05 0.17
C ASP A 139 10.88 -8.46 -0.53
N HIS A 140 11.01 -7.22 -1.06
CA HIS A 140 9.92 -6.58 -1.80
C HIS A 140 9.55 -7.34 -3.07
N LEU A 141 10.54 -7.89 -3.77
CA LEU A 141 10.31 -8.68 -4.97
C LEU A 141 9.62 -10.01 -4.65
N THR A 142 10.02 -10.65 -3.55
CA THR A 142 9.39 -11.88 -3.07
C THR A 142 7.93 -11.63 -2.74
N HIS A 143 7.62 -10.61 -1.94
CA HIS A 143 6.24 -10.23 -1.61
C HIS A 143 5.41 -9.86 -2.83
N ALA A 144 5.98 -9.12 -3.79
CA ALA A 144 5.27 -8.80 -5.02
C ALA A 144 4.92 -10.05 -5.84
N LYS A 145 5.81 -11.04 -5.87
CA LYS A 145 5.54 -12.31 -6.54
C LYS A 145 4.46 -13.12 -5.81
N GLU A 146 4.50 -13.19 -4.50
CA GLU A 146 3.50 -13.86 -3.68
C GLU A 146 2.11 -13.25 -3.90
N HIS A 147 1.98 -11.92 -3.84
CA HIS A 147 0.73 -11.22 -4.12
C HIS A 147 0.20 -11.55 -5.52
N ARG A 148 1.07 -11.47 -6.53
CA ARG A 148 0.74 -11.82 -7.91
C ARG A 148 0.26 -13.27 -8.04
N ASP A 149 0.92 -14.21 -7.37
CA ASP A 149 0.59 -15.62 -7.46
C ASP A 149 -0.76 -15.92 -6.78
N VAL A 150 -1.12 -15.22 -5.71
CA VAL A 150 -2.47 -15.24 -5.14
C VAL A 150 -3.51 -14.72 -6.14
N ILE A 151 -3.25 -13.60 -6.81
CA ILE A 151 -4.18 -13.08 -7.83
C ILE A 151 -4.29 -14.02 -9.04
N ARG A 152 -3.21 -14.70 -9.41
CA ARG A 152 -3.26 -15.74 -10.45
C ARG A 152 -4.13 -16.94 -10.04
N ALA A 153 -4.04 -17.35 -8.78
CA ALA A 153 -4.76 -18.51 -8.27
C ALA A 153 -6.26 -18.21 -8.04
N PHE A 154 -6.59 -17.07 -7.48
CA PHE A 154 -7.95 -16.78 -6.98
C PHE A 154 -8.63 -15.60 -7.69
N GLY A 155 -7.92 -14.79 -8.46
CA GLY A 155 -8.45 -13.56 -9.07
C GLY A 155 -8.73 -12.44 -8.08
N ARG A 156 -8.49 -12.67 -6.78
CA ARG A 156 -8.70 -11.74 -5.68
C ARG A 156 -7.85 -12.14 -4.48
N PHE A 157 -7.80 -11.28 -3.45
CA PHE A 157 -7.18 -11.62 -2.17
C PHE A 157 -8.21 -12.28 -1.23
N PRO A 158 -8.11 -13.59 -0.93
CA PRO A 158 -9.04 -14.29 -0.04
C PRO A 158 -9.12 -13.69 1.36
N SER A 159 -8.01 -13.19 1.92
CA SER A 159 -7.93 -12.51 3.22
C SER A 159 -8.86 -11.32 3.35
N ARG A 160 -9.24 -10.67 2.25
CA ARG A 160 -10.18 -9.55 2.26
C ARG A 160 -11.64 -9.97 2.26
N ASN A 161 -11.94 -11.27 2.03
CA ASN A 161 -13.32 -11.73 1.85
C ASN A 161 -14.20 -11.41 3.05
N LEU A 162 -13.73 -11.69 4.27
CA LEU A 162 -14.48 -11.38 5.48
C LEU A 162 -14.80 -9.88 5.61
N ALA A 163 -13.78 -9.03 5.45
CA ALA A 163 -13.94 -7.58 5.56
C ALA A 163 -14.86 -6.98 4.48
N LEU A 164 -14.86 -7.58 3.28
CA LEU A 164 -15.64 -7.13 2.13
C LEU A 164 -16.99 -7.84 1.99
N GLY A 165 -17.37 -8.71 2.94
CA GLY A 165 -18.63 -9.47 2.89
C GLY A 165 -18.72 -10.44 1.71
N ARG A 166 -17.57 -10.93 1.22
CA ARG A 166 -17.49 -11.90 0.10
C ARG A 166 -17.47 -13.32 0.64
N ALA A 167 -18.29 -14.22 0.06
CA ALA A 167 -18.23 -15.64 0.38
C ALA A 167 -16.89 -16.24 -0.10
N CYS A 168 -16.29 -17.09 0.74
CA CYS A 168 -15.11 -17.87 0.37
C CYS A 168 -15.52 -19.11 -0.42
N THR A 169 -14.75 -19.45 -1.45
CA THR A 169 -14.78 -20.79 -2.06
C THR A 169 -14.02 -21.78 -1.17
N THR A 170 -14.20 -23.10 -1.40
CA THR A 170 -13.45 -24.13 -0.66
C THR A 170 -11.93 -23.94 -0.78
N PRO A 171 -11.34 -23.75 -1.98
CA PRO A 171 -9.91 -23.50 -2.11
C PRO A 171 -9.43 -22.24 -1.39
N GLU A 172 -10.23 -21.17 -1.38
CA GLU A 172 -9.88 -19.94 -0.63
C GLU A 172 -9.88 -20.17 0.88
N SER A 173 -10.84 -20.96 1.39
CA SER A 173 -10.91 -21.30 2.81
C SER A 173 -9.71 -22.14 3.25
N GLU A 174 -9.32 -23.13 2.44
CA GLU A 174 -8.13 -23.96 2.68
C GLU A 174 -6.85 -23.10 2.65
N PHE A 175 -6.73 -22.18 1.71
CA PHE A 175 -5.60 -21.25 1.60
C PHE A 175 -5.48 -20.35 2.84
N ILE A 176 -6.60 -19.77 3.33
CA ILE A 176 -6.61 -18.96 4.54
C ILE A 176 -6.22 -19.78 5.77
N GLN A 177 -6.72 -21.03 5.89
CA GLN A 177 -6.41 -21.92 7.02
C GLN A 177 -4.96 -22.41 7.02
N ALA A 178 -4.34 -22.56 5.86
CA ALA A 178 -2.93 -22.92 5.74
C ALA A 178 -1.97 -21.80 6.18
N GLY A 179 -2.49 -20.62 6.48
CA GLY A 179 -1.71 -19.42 6.78
C GLY A 179 -1.24 -18.78 5.49
N GLU A 180 -1.92 -17.72 5.08
CA GLU A 180 -1.52 -16.95 3.88
C GLU A 180 -0.05 -16.55 3.97
N PRO A 181 0.77 -16.78 2.92
CA PRO A 181 2.13 -16.25 2.85
C PRO A 181 2.16 -14.70 2.81
N LEU A 182 0.98 -14.09 2.69
CA LEU A 182 0.74 -12.63 2.71
C LEU A 182 0.61 -12.05 4.14
N ALA A 183 1.13 -12.72 5.16
CA ALA A 183 1.28 -12.10 6.46
C ALA A 183 1.98 -10.73 6.27
N PRO A 184 1.51 -9.68 6.98
CA PRO A 184 2.13 -8.36 6.83
C PRO A 184 3.62 -8.53 6.99
N ALA A 185 4.40 -7.80 6.21
CA ALA A 185 5.85 -7.89 6.08
C ALA A 185 6.63 -7.66 7.40
N SER A 186 6.19 -8.27 8.49
CA SER A 186 6.96 -8.39 9.74
C SER A 186 8.27 -9.15 9.53
N SER A 187 8.41 -9.88 8.42
CA SER A 187 9.66 -10.51 8.00
C SER A 187 10.69 -9.54 7.40
N LEU A 188 10.30 -8.30 7.05
CA LEU A 188 11.23 -7.26 6.58
C LEU A 188 12.08 -6.66 7.72
N GLN A 189 11.99 -7.16 8.96
CA GLN A 189 12.71 -6.64 10.11
C GLN A 189 14.10 -7.22 10.33
N ALA A 190 14.57 -8.12 9.51
CA ALA A 190 15.81 -8.86 9.79
C ALA A 190 16.92 -8.61 8.77
N VAL A 191 17.29 -7.34 8.53
CA VAL A 191 18.67 -7.03 8.09
C VAL A 191 19.08 -5.72 8.77
N GLY A 192 19.81 -5.85 9.88
CA GLY A 192 20.41 -4.75 10.64
C GLY A 192 21.72 -4.29 10.03
#